data_199ebef03eae62bb0edfb2bfa42a1afe
#
_entry.id   199ebef03eae62bb0edfb2bfa42a1afe
#
_cell.length_a   1.000
_cell.length_b   1.000
_cell.length_c   1.000
_cell.angle_alpha   90.00
_cell.angle_beta   90.00
_cell.angle_gamma   90.00
#
_symmetry.space_group_name_H-M   'P 1'
#
loop_
_entity.id
_entity.type
_entity.pdbx_description
1 polymer ?
#
loop_
_entity_poly.entity_id
_entity_poly.type
_entity_poly.pdbx_seq_one_letter_code
_entity_poly.pdbx_strand_id
1 'polypeptide(L)'
;VLLCLYIYLPVLYYLYHRFNEITTHCEKVMLNNIVKKYFGIGIALTIVAALLFPYSAVKLHPLTTLFLFCLMVVTGITIDWPRMKIILKKPIAILFGNCIIYLIVPVIVFLLSKILLTTDQYIYGAVFAALTPAAIVAPFFTRLFKGNTELSFGILVSSMILSPLLIPIMLKLLLGDTVTMPTMLLAKDMLLLIPLPLLLGFSIKTFFAKISKIVYDNSPILNFVFLSLLIFILFGVSLQKVNLGYGGYSELGWLLLIFFVQDFGLILGARFVFWPRMPSADRTAIILSASMKNIAIAAGILLIYDPRAAIAPGIAFIVHAFLFTPWILKKLLK
;
A
#
# COMPACT_ATOMS: atom_id res chain seq x y z
N VAL A 1 19.77 13.19 -0.15
CA VAL A 1 19.54 11.90 -0.82
C VAL A 1 20.87 11.25 -1.21
N LEU A 2 21.78 11.93 -1.93
CA LEU A 2 23.10 11.39 -2.34
C LEU A 2 24.01 11.06 -1.13
N LEU A 3 23.98 11.87 -0.07
CA LEU A 3 24.75 11.63 1.16
C LEU A 3 24.22 10.41 1.94
N CYS A 4 22.90 10.22 1.97
CA CYS A 4 22.28 9.02 2.54
C CYS A 4 22.67 7.76 1.76
N LEU A 5 22.66 7.80 0.42
CA LEU A 5 23.13 6.68 -0.40
C LEU A 5 24.59 6.31 -0.12
N TYR A 6 25.46 7.30 0.05
CA TYR A 6 26.89 7.08 0.29
C TYR A 6 27.18 6.45 1.67
N ILE A 7 26.41 6.80 2.70
CA ILE A 7 26.59 6.26 4.05
C ILE A 7 25.93 4.86 4.20
N TYR A 8 24.80 4.61 3.53
CA TYR A 8 24.02 3.39 3.73
C TYR A 8 24.33 2.27 2.72
N LEU A 9 24.91 2.56 1.55
CA LEU A 9 25.36 1.52 0.63
C LEU A 9 26.37 0.54 1.28
N PRO A 10 27.38 1.00 2.04
CA PRO A 10 28.29 0.10 2.75
C PRO A 10 27.60 -0.72 3.85
N VAL A 11 26.61 -0.14 4.55
CA VAL A 11 25.84 -0.85 5.60
C VAL A 11 24.95 -1.92 4.97
N LEU A 12 24.28 -1.62 3.87
CA LEU A 12 23.48 -2.59 3.09
C LEU A 12 24.40 -3.69 2.51
N TYR A 13 25.58 -3.34 2.05
CA TYR A 13 26.58 -4.28 1.55
C TYR A 13 27.12 -5.19 2.67
N TYR A 14 27.40 -4.64 3.86
CA TYR A 14 27.85 -5.39 5.02
C TYR A 14 26.76 -6.33 5.56
N LEU A 15 25.52 -5.85 5.68
CA LEU A 15 24.38 -6.67 6.06
C LEU A 15 24.13 -7.80 5.04
N TYR A 16 24.33 -7.51 3.76
CA TYR A 16 24.24 -8.48 2.68
C TYR A 16 25.33 -9.58 2.78
N HIS A 17 26.59 -9.20 3.06
CA HIS A 17 27.70 -10.17 3.17
C HIS A 17 27.50 -11.10 4.38
N ARG A 18 27.09 -10.54 5.53
CA ARG A 18 26.75 -11.30 6.74
C ARG A 18 25.54 -12.23 6.51
N PHE A 19 24.54 -11.77 5.80
CA PHE A 19 23.34 -12.57 5.49
C PHE A 19 23.63 -13.72 4.51
N ASN A 20 24.55 -13.49 3.57
CA ASN A 20 24.95 -14.51 2.59
C ASN A 20 25.83 -15.61 3.18
N GLU A 21 26.62 -15.28 4.18
CA GLU A 21 27.44 -16.26 4.89
C GLU A 21 26.62 -17.22 5.78
N ILE A 22 25.43 -16.80 6.24
CA ILE A 22 24.62 -17.53 7.21
C ILE A 22 23.61 -18.49 6.57
N THR A 23 23.21 -18.30 5.30
CA THR A 23 22.12 -19.09 4.72
C THR A 23 22.48 -19.78 3.42
N THR A 24 22.40 -21.10 3.43
CA THR A 24 22.44 -21.94 2.21
C THR A 24 21.22 -21.65 1.31
N HIS A 25 21.30 -21.93 0.03
CA HIS A 25 20.19 -21.72 -0.93
C HIS A 25 18.88 -22.39 -0.46
N CYS A 26 18.97 -23.53 0.20
CA CYS A 26 17.83 -24.28 0.72
C CYS A 26 17.13 -23.54 1.88
N GLU A 27 17.90 -22.92 2.79
CA GLU A 27 17.37 -22.12 3.91
C GLU A 27 16.68 -20.83 3.43
N LYS A 28 17.22 -20.18 2.38
CA LYS A 28 16.59 -19.00 1.78
C LYS A 28 15.23 -19.32 1.14
N VAL A 29 15.13 -20.41 0.42
CA VAL A 29 13.85 -20.87 -0.16
C VAL A 29 12.86 -21.20 0.95
N MET A 30 13.30 -21.87 2.00
CA MET A 30 12.48 -22.20 3.17
C MET A 30 11.99 -20.94 3.89
N LEU A 31 12.87 -19.96 4.14
CA LEU A 31 12.53 -18.70 4.81
C LEU A 31 11.53 -17.87 3.99
N ASN A 32 11.73 -17.76 2.68
CA ASN A 32 10.77 -17.10 1.78
C ASN A 32 9.38 -17.77 1.82
N ASN A 33 9.34 -19.09 1.89
CA ASN A 33 8.07 -19.83 1.99
C ASN A 33 7.41 -19.65 3.35
N ILE A 34 8.18 -19.60 4.44
CA ILE A 34 7.69 -19.30 5.79
C ILE A 34 7.09 -17.90 5.83
N VAL A 35 7.82 -16.89 5.33
CA VAL A 35 7.31 -15.51 5.27
C VAL A 35 6.00 -15.43 4.48
N LYS A 36 5.92 -16.07 3.31
CA LYS A 36 4.68 -16.09 2.52
C LYS A 36 3.52 -16.78 3.25
N LYS A 37 3.79 -17.89 3.95
CA LYS A 37 2.78 -18.69 4.66
C LYS A 37 2.26 -17.98 5.91
N TYR A 38 3.15 -17.34 6.66
CA TYR A 38 2.85 -16.72 7.95
C TYR A 38 2.83 -15.19 7.91
N PHE A 39 2.74 -14.59 6.72
CA PHE A 39 2.75 -13.15 6.52
C PHE A 39 1.76 -12.41 7.43
N GLY A 40 0.49 -12.84 7.44
CA GLY A 40 -0.56 -12.23 8.26
C GLY A 40 -0.29 -12.33 9.77
N ILE A 41 0.24 -13.47 10.22
CA ILE A 41 0.62 -13.67 11.65
C ILE A 41 1.78 -12.74 12.00
N GLY A 42 2.79 -12.64 11.14
CA GLY A 42 3.93 -11.74 11.36
C GLY A 42 3.50 -10.28 11.46
N ILE A 43 2.57 -9.84 10.62
CA ILE A 43 2.01 -8.49 10.72
C ILE A 43 1.19 -8.30 12.00
N ALA A 44 0.36 -9.27 12.40
CA ALA A 44 -0.38 -9.21 13.66
C ALA A 44 0.57 -9.09 14.86
N LEU A 45 1.65 -9.87 14.88
CA LEU A 45 2.69 -9.77 15.90
C LEU A 45 3.40 -8.41 15.88
N THR A 46 3.60 -7.82 14.70
CA THR A 46 4.16 -6.47 14.57
C THR A 46 3.24 -5.42 15.19
N ILE A 47 1.93 -5.52 14.98
CA ILE A 47 0.96 -4.63 15.61
C ILE A 47 0.99 -4.78 17.13
N VAL A 48 0.98 -6.01 17.63
CA VAL A 48 1.10 -6.28 19.07
C VAL A 48 2.42 -5.71 19.64
N ALA A 49 3.54 -5.90 18.94
CA ALA A 49 4.82 -5.32 19.35
C ALA A 49 4.77 -3.78 19.37
N ALA A 50 4.10 -3.15 18.43
CA ALA A 50 3.93 -1.68 18.41
C ALA A 50 3.14 -1.17 19.62
N LEU A 51 2.13 -1.93 20.06
CA LEU A 51 1.34 -1.62 21.25
C LEU A 51 2.16 -1.79 22.55
N LEU A 52 3.02 -2.81 22.61
CA LEU A 52 3.86 -3.09 23.77
C LEU A 52 5.08 -2.16 23.87
N PHE A 53 5.63 -1.76 22.74
CA PHE A 53 6.86 -0.94 22.67
C PHE A 53 6.67 0.39 21.89
N PRO A 54 5.68 1.22 22.25
CA PRO A 54 5.37 2.44 21.48
C PRO A 54 6.51 3.45 21.50
N TYR A 55 7.29 3.52 22.58
CA TYR A 55 8.46 4.40 22.69
C TYR A 55 9.56 4.06 21.66
N SER A 56 9.77 2.78 21.36
CA SER A 56 10.69 2.34 20.32
C SER A 56 10.20 2.74 18.92
N ALA A 57 8.89 2.70 18.69
CA ALA A 57 8.29 3.15 17.44
C ALA A 57 8.51 4.66 17.20
N VAL A 58 8.36 5.48 18.24
CA VAL A 58 8.63 6.92 18.17
C VAL A 58 10.10 7.20 17.83
N LYS A 59 11.05 6.45 18.39
CA LYS A 59 12.48 6.59 18.04
C LYS A 59 12.76 6.24 16.58
N LEU A 60 12.03 5.30 16.00
CA LEU A 60 12.17 4.90 14.60
C LEU A 60 11.41 5.81 13.64
N HIS A 61 10.51 6.66 14.12
CA HIS A 61 9.69 7.54 13.28
C HIS A 61 10.50 8.39 12.26
N PRO A 62 11.67 8.96 12.58
CA PRO A 62 12.47 9.68 11.59
C PRO A 62 12.93 8.85 10.39
N LEU A 63 12.93 7.51 10.52
CA LEU A 63 13.31 6.58 9.45
C LEU A 63 12.15 6.16 8.54
N THR A 64 10.93 6.65 8.80
CA THR A 64 9.72 6.31 8.01
C THR A 64 9.93 6.54 6.51
N THR A 65 10.47 7.71 6.15
CA THR A 65 10.77 8.07 4.75
C THR A 65 11.73 7.08 4.10
N LEU A 66 12.77 6.67 4.83
CA LEU A 66 13.78 5.72 4.34
C LEU A 66 13.14 4.34 4.11
N PHE A 67 12.33 3.85 5.05
CA PHE A 67 11.70 2.54 4.92
C PHE A 67 10.68 2.51 3.78
N LEU A 68 9.90 3.58 3.60
CA LEU A 68 9.00 3.71 2.47
C LEU A 68 9.77 3.75 1.15
N PHE A 69 10.85 4.53 1.07
CA PHE A 69 11.71 4.61 -0.11
C PHE A 69 12.31 3.24 -0.48
N CYS A 70 12.88 2.52 0.49
CA CYS A 70 13.42 1.18 0.28
C CYS A 70 12.36 0.19 -0.18
N LEU A 71 11.16 0.22 0.43
CA LEU A 71 10.03 -0.61 0.02
C LEU A 71 9.65 -0.35 -1.45
N MET A 72 9.63 0.92 -1.88
CA MET A 72 9.31 1.27 -3.26
C MET A 72 10.45 0.89 -4.24
N VAL A 73 11.72 0.97 -3.85
CA VAL A 73 12.86 0.48 -4.67
C VAL A 73 12.74 -1.04 -4.89
N VAL A 74 12.53 -1.81 -3.82
CA VAL A 74 12.33 -3.27 -3.91
C VAL A 74 11.15 -3.57 -4.82
N THR A 75 10.06 -2.82 -4.70
CA THR A 75 8.90 -2.92 -5.59
C THR A 75 9.28 -2.69 -7.05
N GLY A 76 10.03 -1.62 -7.35
CA GLY A 76 10.49 -1.31 -8.70
C GLY A 76 11.32 -2.43 -9.35
N ILE A 77 12.17 -3.11 -8.55
CA ILE A 77 12.93 -4.28 -9.01
C ILE A 77 12.03 -5.47 -9.32
N THR A 78 10.95 -5.67 -8.53
CA THR A 78 10.04 -6.81 -8.70
C THR A 78 9.03 -6.63 -9.83
N ILE A 79 8.80 -5.40 -10.30
CA ILE A 79 7.89 -5.11 -11.41
C ILE A 79 8.38 -5.79 -12.71
N ASP A 80 7.44 -6.44 -13.41
CA ASP A 80 7.67 -7.03 -14.73
C ASP A 80 7.39 -5.98 -15.83
N TRP A 81 8.36 -5.10 -16.06
CA TRP A 81 8.25 -3.98 -16.99
C TRP A 81 7.90 -4.35 -18.44
N PRO A 82 8.37 -5.49 -19.02
CA PRO A 82 7.94 -5.93 -20.35
C PRO A 82 6.42 -6.11 -20.48
N ARG A 83 5.72 -6.45 -19.39
CA ARG A 83 4.25 -6.59 -19.39
C ARG A 83 3.51 -5.26 -19.47
N MET A 84 4.21 -4.12 -19.34
CA MET A 84 3.58 -2.80 -19.48
C MET A 84 2.97 -2.55 -20.88
N LYS A 85 3.33 -3.34 -21.88
CA LYS A 85 2.68 -3.29 -23.22
C LYS A 85 1.16 -3.46 -23.16
N ILE A 86 0.61 -4.04 -22.08
CA ILE A 86 -0.83 -4.15 -21.84
C ILE A 86 -1.52 -2.78 -21.72
N ILE A 87 -0.81 -1.77 -21.18
CA ILE A 87 -1.34 -0.41 -21.04
C ILE A 87 -1.75 0.13 -22.43
N LEU A 88 -0.96 -0.19 -23.47
CA LEU A 88 -1.26 0.21 -24.84
C LEU A 88 -2.35 -0.67 -25.49
N LYS A 89 -2.52 -1.92 -25.04
CA LYS A 89 -3.49 -2.87 -25.61
C LYS A 89 -4.92 -2.70 -25.07
N LYS A 90 -5.06 -2.31 -23.79
CA LYS A 90 -6.36 -2.16 -23.10
C LYS A 90 -6.48 -0.81 -22.36
N PRO A 91 -6.28 0.33 -23.03
CA PRO A 91 -6.22 1.64 -22.36
C PRO A 91 -7.54 2.01 -21.67
N ILE A 92 -8.68 1.68 -22.27
CA ILE A 92 -10.01 1.99 -21.69
C ILE A 92 -10.26 1.20 -20.41
N ALA A 93 -9.89 -0.07 -20.34
CA ALA A 93 -10.07 -0.87 -19.13
C ALA A 93 -9.15 -0.40 -17.99
N ILE A 94 -7.93 0.05 -18.32
CA ILE A 94 -7.00 0.62 -17.35
C ILE A 94 -7.50 1.98 -16.86
N LEU A 95 -7.96 2.84 -17.76
CA LEU A 95 -8.56 4.13 -17.41
C LEU A 95 -9.75 3.92 -16.47
N PHE A 96 -10.64 2.98 -16.79
CA PHE A 96 -11.78 2.64 -15.96
C PHE A 96 -11.37 2.15 -14.56
N GLY A 97 -10.35 1.29 -14.46
CA GLY A 97 -9.78 0.87 -13.18
C GLY A 97 -9.24 2.05 -12.37
N ASN A 98 -8.52 2.97 -13.00
CA ASN A 98 -8.04 4.19 -12.35
C ASN A 98 -9.17 5.14 -11.94
N CYS A 99 -10.24 5.26 -12.73
CA CYS A 99 -11.43 6.03 -12.34
C CYS A 99 -12.09 5.47 -11.09
N ILE A 100 -12.16 4.15 -10.95
CA ILE A 100 -12.67 3.54 -9.71
C ILE A 100 -11.74 3.87 -8.54
N ILE A 101 -10.41 3.73 -8.72
CA ILE A 101 -9.41 3.95 -7.67
C ILE A 101 -9.41 5.39 -7.17
N TYR A 102 -9.46 6.38 -8.07
CA TYR A 102 -9.23 7.79 -7.75
C TYR A 102 -10.49 8.63 -7.67
N LEU A 103 -11.63 8.16 -8.18
CA LEU A 103 -12.88 8.91 -8.16
C LEU A 103 -13.96 8.19 -7.36
N ILE A 104 -14.36 6.98 -7.76
CA ILE A 104 -15.53 6.30 -7.16
C ILE A 104 -15.26 5.94 -5.71
N VAL A 105 -14.17 5.24 -5.43
CA VAL A 105 -13.83 4.78 -4.07
C VAL A 105 -13.62 5.92 -3.09
N PRO A 106 -12.79 6.95 -3.40
CA PRO A 106 -12.58 8.05 -2.47
C PRO A 106 -13.83 8.89 -2.22
N VAL A 107 -14.69 9.08 -3.21
CA VAL A 107 -15.97 9.79 -3.03
C VAL A 107 -16.88 9.03 -2.06
N ILE A 108 -17.01 7.71 -2.22
CA ILE A 108 -17.81 6.88 -1.30
C ILE A 108 -17.24 6.97 0.12
N VAL A 109 -15.93 6.79 0.27
CA VAL A 109 -15.27 6.87 1.59
C VAL A 109 -15.43 8.28 2.20
N PHE A 110 -15.29 9.33 1.40
CA PHE A 110 -15.50 10.71 1.85
C PHE A 110 -16.93 10.91 2.37
N LEU A 111 -17.94 10.50 1.62
CA LEU A 111 -19.35 10.65 2.04
C LEU A 111 -19.63 9.87 3.32
N LEU A 112 -19.18 8.61 3.40
CA LEU A 112 -19.33 7.82 4.62
C LEU A 112 -18.59 8.43 5.80
N SER A 113 -17.37 8.94 5.58
CA SER A 113 -16.57 9.59 6.62
C SER A 113 -17.24 10.85 7.15
N LYS A 114 -17.82 11.69 6.29
CA LYS A 114 -18.54 12.90 6.69
C LYS A 114 -19.81 12.61 7.48
N ILE A 115 -20.43 11.44 7.28
CA ILE A 115 -21.65 11.04 8.02
C ILE A 115 -21.28 10.39 9.37
N LEU A 116 -20.21 9.61 9.42
CA LEU A 116 -19.92 8.71 10.54
C LEU A 116 -18.83 9.23 11.47
N LEU A 117 -17.94 10.10 10.99
CA LEU A 117 -16.81 10.63 11.75
C LEU A 117 -17.01 12.12 12.05
N THR A 118 -16.52 12.53 13.21
CA THR A 118 -16.52 13.93 13.66
C THR A 118 -15.11 14.54 13.65
N THR A 119 -14.08 13.71 13.73
CA THR A 119 -12.68 14.13 13.78
C THR A 119 -12.12 14.33 12.36
N ASP A 120 -11.77 15.56 12.01
CA ASP A 120 -11.27 15.92 10.67
C ASP A 120 -10.02 15.13 10.28
N GLN A 121 -9.11 14.83 11.21
CA GLN A 121 -7.92 14.03 10.95
C GLN A 121 -8.26 12.60 10.52
N TYR A 122 -9.32 12.02 11.09
CA TYR A 122 -9.75 10.67 10.71
C TYR A 122 -10.45 10.67 9.34
N ILE A 123 -11.24 11.71 9.05
CA ILE A 123 -11.82 11.92 7.72
C ILE A 123 -10.70 12.06 6.68
N TYR A 124 -9.71 12.92 6.98
CA TYR A 124 -8.54 13.10 6.12
C TYR A 124 -7.77 11.81 5.88
N GLY A 125 -7.47 11.08 6.96
CA GLY A 125 -6.75 9.80 6.88
C GLY A 125 -7.51 8.74 6.10
N ALA A 126 -8.84 8.63 6.27
CA ALA A 126 -9.69 7.69 5.55
C ALA A 126 -9.74 7.99 4.05
N VAL A 127 -9.95 9.25 3.68
CA VAL A 127 -9.97 9.68 2.27
C VAL A 127 -8.59 9.50 1.63
N PHE A 128 -7.51 9.82 2.35
CA PHE A 128 -6.15 9.59 1.87
C PHE A 128 -5.88 8.11 1.61
N ALA A 129 -6.25 7.23 2.55
CA ALA A 129 -6.09 5.78 2.40
C ALA A 129 -6.87 5.27 1.18
N ALA A 130 -8.11 5.76 0.97
CA ALA A 130 -8.94 5.41 -0.16
C ALA A 130 -8.37 5.90 -1.50
N LEU A 131 -7.61 6.99 -1.51
CA LEU A 131 -6.95 7.56 -2.69
C LEU A 131 -5.65 6.85 -3.06
N THR A 132 -5.10 5.97 -2.22
CA THR A 132 -3.84 5.29 -2.56
C THR A 132 -3.97 4.40 -3.80
N PRO A 133 -2.88 4.24 -4.58
CA PRO A 133 -2.87 3.38 -5.76
C PRO A 133 -3.13 1.92 -5.39
N ALA A 134 -3.31 1.08 -6.41
CA ALA A 134 -3.44 -0.36 -6.22
C ALA A 134 -2.23 -0.95 -5.48
N ALA A 135 -2.47 -1.97 -4.65
CA ALA A 135 -1.40 -2.68 -3.95
C ALA A 135 -0.61 -3.59 -4.89
N ILE A 136 0.68 -3.76 -4.59
CA ILE A 136 1.59 -4.63 -5.36
C ILE A 136 1.10 -6.09 -5.41
N VAL A 137 0.35 -6.50 -4.39
CA VAL A 137 -0.20 -7.86 -4.30
C VAL A 137 -1.45 -8.06 -5.15
N ALA A 138 -2.08 -7.01 -5.69
CA ALA A 138 -3.31 -7.11 -6.49
C ALA A 138 -3.18 -8.04 -7.71
N PRO A 139 -2.10 -8.00 -8.54
CA PRO A 139 -1.93 -8.95 -9.64
C PRO A 139 -1.80 -10.41 -9.18
N PHE A 140 -1.20 -10.66 -8.01
CA PHE A 140 -1.11 -12.01 -7.44
C PHE A 140 -2.49 -12.56 -7.10
N PHE A 141 -3.31 -11.78 -6.39
CA PHE A 141 -4.69 -12.19 -6.09
C PHE A 141 -5.54 -12.31 -7.35
N THR A 142 -5.37 -11.40 -8.31
CA THR A 142 -6.04 -11.49 -9.61
C THR A 142 -5.75 -12.82 -10.29
N ARG A 143 -4.51 -13.27 -10.28
CA ARG A 143 -4.11 -14.59 -10.81
C ARG A 143 -4.77 -15.73 -10.03
N LEU A 144 -4.78 -15.66 -8.69
CA LEU A 144 -5.39 -16.67 -7.82
C LEU A 144 -6.87 -16.87 -8.12
N PHE A 145 -7.57 -15.80 -8.48
CA PHE A 145 -8.99 -15.79 -8.83
C PHE A 145 -9.26 -15.85 -10.34
N LYS A 146 -8.28 -16.32 -11.12
CA LYS A 146 -8.40 -16.53 -12.58
C LYS A 146 -8.75 -15.24 -13.35
N GLY A 147 -8.45 -14.07 -12.80
CA GLY A 147 -8.61 -12.78 -13.46
C GLY A 147 -7.48 -12.47 -14.44
N ASN A 148 -7.62 -11.38 -15.18
CA ASN A 148 -6.62 -10.88 -16.11
C ASN A 148 -5.45 -10.22 -15.35
N THR A 149 -4.41 -10.99 -15.06
CA THR A 149 -3.24 -10.55 -14.30
C THR A 149 -2.49 -9.42 -15.00
N GLU A 150 -2.44 -9.42 -16.33
CA GLU A 150 -1.78 -8.36 -17.10
C GLU A 150 -2.53 -7.03 -16.93
N LEU A 151 -3.86 -7.06 -16.99
CA LEU A 151 -4.68 -5.86 -16.78
C LEU A 151 -4.51 -5.32 -15.36
N SER A 152 -4.55 -6.18 -14.35
CA SER A 152 -4.30 -5.78 -12.94
C SER A 152 -2.93 -5.15 -12.78
N PHE A 153 -1.91 -5.70 -13.45
CA PHE A 153 -0.58 -5.15 -13.47
C PHE A 153 -0.51 -3.76 -14.14
N GLY A 154 -1.21 -3.59 -15.27
CA GLY A 154 -1.33 -2.29 -15.94
C GLY A 154 -2.00 -1.23 -15.05
N ILE A 155 -3.07 -1.61 -14.32
CA ILE A 155 -3.74 -0.72 -13.36
C ILE A 155 -2.81 -0.38 -12.20
N LEU A 156 -2.08 -1.36 -11.64
CA LEU A 156 -1.11 -1.14 -10.57
C LEU A 156 -0.09 -0.07 -10.96
N VAL A 157 0.60 -0.25 -12.10
CA VAL A 157 1.68 0.66 -12.50
C VAL A 157 1.13 2.03 -12.89
N SER A 158 0.04 2.09 -13.66
CA SER A 158 -0.57 3.37 -14.05
C SER A 158 -1.08 4.14 -12.83
N SER A 159 -1.70 3.47 -11.85
CA SER A 159 -2.14 4.12 -10.63
C SER A 159 -0.96 4.67 -9.81
N MET A 160 0.14 3.94 -9.68
CA MET A 160 1.33 4.43 -8.98
C MET A 160 1.95 5.67 -9.66
N ILE A 161 1.98 5.71 -11.00
CA ILE A 161 2.48 6.87 -11.74
C ILE A 161 1.55 8.08 -11.60
N LEU A 162 0.24 7.86 -11.61
CA LEU A 162 -0.75 8.92 -11.48
C LEU A 162 -0.92 9.45 -10.05
N SER A 163 -0.53 8.68 -9.04
CA SER A 163 -0.77 9.00 -7.64
C SER A 163 -0.24 10.36 -7.18
N PRO A 164 0.97 10.83 -7.56
CA PRO A 164 1.48 12.12 -7.10
C PRO A 164 0.69 13.32 -7.63
N LEU A 165 -0.01 13.14 -8.73
CA LEU A 165 -0.87 14.17 -9.31
C LEU A 165 -2.30 14.06 -8.77
N LEU A 166 -2.88 12.87 -8.83
CA LEU A 166 -4.31 12.69 -8.55
C LEU A 166 -4.63 12.75 -7.06
N ILE A 167 -3.76 12.24 -6.18
CA ILE A 167 -4.04 12.26 -4.74
C ILE A 167 -4.13 13.69 -4.21
N PRO A 168 -3.15 14.59 -4.42
CA PRO A 168 -3.26 15.96 -3.93
C PRO A 168 -4.45 16.73 -4.50
N ILE A 169 -4.74 16.54 -5.80
CA ILE A 169 -5.89 17.18 -6.46
C ILE A 169 -7.20 16.70 -5.83
N MET A 170 -7.39 15.40 -5.70
CA MET A 170 -8.61 14.82 -5.15
C MET A 170 -8.80 15.14 -3.66
N LEU A 171 -7.72 15.17 -2.87
CA LEU A 171 -7.78 15.63 -1.49
C LEU A 171 -8.28 17.07 -1.41
N LYS A 172 -7.74 17.97 -2.24
CA LYS A 172 -8.19 19.36 -2.28
C LYS A 172 -9.65 19.49 -2.73
N LEU A 173 -10.07 18.70 -3.72
CA LEU A 173 -11.44 18.72 -4.23
C LEU A 173 -12.45 18.19 -3.20
N LEU A 174 -12.11 17.12 -2.46
CA LEU A 174 -13.04 16.49 -1.52
C LEU A 174 -13.06 17.18 -0.16
N LEU A 175 -11.90 17.60 0.33
CA LEU A 175 -11.74 18.11 1.70
C LEU A 175 -11.56 19.63 1.76
N GLY A 176 -11.33 20.30 0.64
CA GLY A 176 -11.17 21.74 0.58
C GLY A 176 -10.02 22.24 1.46
N ASP A 177 -10.27 23.33 2.20
CA ASP A 177 -9.28 23.99 3.06
C ASP A 177 -9.07 23.30 4.42
N THR A 178 -9.81 22.22 4.73
CA THR A 178 -9.55 21.40 5.92
C THR A 178 -8.21 20.67 5.85
N VAL A 179 -7.63 20.56 4.64
CA VAL A 179 -6.29 20.02 4.43
C VAL A 179 -5.26 21.12 4.70
N THR A 180 -4.63 21.06 5.87
CA THR A 180 -3.58 22.01 6.28
C THR A 180 -2.30 21.96 5.45
N MET A 181 -2.21 21.01 4.51
CA MET A 181 -1.02 20.78 3.71
C MET A 181 -1.03 21.51 2.39
N PRO A 182 0.09 22.17 2.02
CA PRO A 182 0.27 22.68 0.68
C PRO A 182 0.22 21.54 -0.34
N THR A 183 -0.78 21.54 -1.21
CA THR A 183 -1.01 20.51 -2.26
C THR A 183 0.23 20.26 -3.11
N MET A 184 0.98 21.33 -3.43
CA MET A 184 2.21 21.24 -4.21
C MET A 184 3.35 20.53 -3.48
N LEU A 185 3.48 20.77 -2.16
CA LEU A 185 4.51 20.09 -1.35
C LEU A 185 4.20 18.59 -1.25
N LEU A 186 2.95 18.25 -1.01
CA LEU A 186 2.51 16.85 -1.00
C LEU A 186 2.77 16.16 -2.34
N ALA A 187 2.43 16.82 -3.47
CA ALA A 187 2.70 16.28 -4.81
C ALA A 187 4.20 16.04 -5.04
N LYS A 188 5.05 16.99 -4.65
CA LYS A 188 6.51 16.87 -4.75
C LYS A 188 7.03 15.68 -3.94
N ASP A 189 6.60 15.56 -2.69
CA ASP A 189 7.08 14.48 -1.82
C ASP A 189 6.58 13.12 -2.30
N MET A 190 5.35 13.05 -2.80
CA MET A 190 4.85 11.84 -3.42
C MET A 190 5.62 11.45 -4.69
N LEU A 191 6.04 12.42 -5.51
CA LEU A 191 6.93 12.16 -6.65
C LEU A 191 8.27 11.58 -6.21
N LEU A 192 8.84 12.10 -5.13
CA LEU A 192 10.12 11.64 -4.59
C LEU A 192 10.03 10.28 -3.89
N LEU A 193 8.87 9.95 -3.32
CA LEU A 193 8.70 8.74 -2.50
C LEU A 193 8.03 7.58 -3.21
N ILE A 194 7.41 7.79 -4.40
CA ILE A 194 6.70 6.74 -5.12
C ILE A 194 7.34 6.50 -6.49
N PRO A 195 7.16 7.34 -7.54
CA PRO A 195 7.70 7.04 -8.86
C PRO A 195 9.24 7.08 -8.90
N LEU A 196 9.89 7.98 -8.19
CA LEU A 196 11.35 8.07 -8.21
C LEU A 196 12.03 6.78 -7.73
N PRO A 197 11.70 6.21 -6.53
CA PRO A 197 12.30 4.96 -6.10
C PRO A 197 11.84 3.75 -6.95
N LEU A 198 10.65 3.77 -7.54
CA LEU A 198 10.23 2.76 -8.50
C LEU A 198 11.12 2.78 -9.75
N LEU A 199 11.39 3.96 -10.31
CA LEU A 199 12.29 4.13 -11.45
C LEU A 199 13.73 3.76 -11.10
N LEU A 200 14.18 4.08 -9.89
CA LEU A 200 15.49 3.64 -9.40
C LEU A 200 15.57 2.12 -9.32
N GLY A 201 14.53 1.45 -8.80
CA GLY A 201 14.43 0.00 -8.79
C GLY A 201 14.45 -0.59 -10.20
N PHE A 202 13.75 0.02 -11.15
CA PHE A 202 13.82 -0.35 -12.56
C PHE A 202 15.22 -0.19 -13.14
N SER A 203 15.89 0.91 -12.85
CA SER A 203 17.26 1.17 -13.30
C SER A 203 18.23 0.13 -12.73
N ILE A 204 18.11 -0.19 -11.44
CA ILE A 204 18.90 -1.27 -10.81
C ILE A 204 18.64 -2.61 -11.52
N LYS A 205 17.38 -2.92 -11.83
CA LYS A 205 17.01 -4.14 -12.56
C LYS A 205 17.65 -4.21 -13.94
N THR A 206 17.73 -3.08 -14.62
CA THR A 206 18.21 -3.01 -16.01
C THR A 206 19.74 -3.01 -16.09
N PHE A 207 20.40 -2.22 -15.24
CA PHE A 207 21.86 -1.98 -15.34
C PHE A 207 22.69 -2.85 -14.39
N PHE A 208 22.11 -3.36 -13.30
CA PHE A 208 22.82 -4.12 -12.26
C PHE A 208 22.20 -5.50 -12.03
N ALA A 209 22.25 -6.37 -13.06
CA ALA A 209 21.58 -7.67 -13.06
C ALA A 209 21.90 -8.55 -11.84
N LYS A 210 23.17 -8.53 -11.35
CA LYS A 210 23.60 -9.32 -10.19
C LYS A 210 22.91 -8.83 -8.90
N ILE A 211 22.88 -7.51 -8.65
CA ILE A 211 22.23 -6.91 -7.48
C ILE A 211 20.71 -7.11 -7.57
N SER A 212 20.16 -6.87 -8.76
CA SER A 212 18.74 -7.05 -9.03
C SER A 212 18.28 -8.48 -8.73
N LYS A 213 19.02 -9.49 -9.17
CA LYS A 213 18.69 -10.90 -8.89
C LYS A 213 18.65 -11.18 -7.39
N ILE A 214 19.64 -10.68 -6.64
CA ILE A 214 19.71 -10.87 -5.19
C ILE A 214 18.50 -10.25 -4.50
N VAL A 215 18.16 -8.99 -4.84
CA VAL A 215 17.01 -8.29 -4.26
C VAL A 215 15.71 -8.96 -4.67
N TYR A 216 15.58 -9.39 -5.93
CA TYR A 216 14.40 -10.10 -6.44
C TYR A 216 14.16 -11.41 -5.68
N ASP A 217 15.21 -12.23 -5.52
CA ASP A 217 15.14 -13.53 -4.85
C ASP A 217 14.78 -13.39 -3.35
N ASN A 218 15.18 -12.28 -2.72
CA ASN A 218 14.89 -11.98 -1.31
C ASN A 218 13.70 -10.99 -1.12
N SER A 219 13.03 -10.59 -2.20
CA SER A 219 11.96 -9.56 -2.15
C SER A 219 10.81 -9.88 -1.18
N PRO A 220 10.37 -11.14 -0.96
CA PRO A 220 9.34 -11.42 0.02
C PRO A 220 9.75 -11.03 1.45
N ILE A 221 11.02 -11.33 1.82
CA ILE A 221 11.57 -10.99 3.14
C ILE A 221 11.76 -9.47 3.25
N LEU A 222 12.37 -8.83 2.25
CA LEU A 222 12.61 -7.39 2.25
C LEU A 222 11.30 -6.60 2.34
N ASN A 223 10.31 -6.97 1.55
CA ASN A 223 8.98 -6.34 1.61
C ASN A 223 8.31 -6.56 2.97
N PHE A 224 8.41 -7.77 3.54
CA PHE A 224 7.88 -8.05 4.87
C PHE A 224 8.56 -7.20 5.94
N VAL A 225 9.89 -7.09 5.93
CA VAL A 225 10.64 -6.31 6.92
C VAL A 225 10.30 -4.83 6.82
N PHE A 226 10.40 -4.22 5.63
CA PHE A 226 10.10 -2.79 5.48
C PHE A 226 8.64 -2.47 5.79
N LEU A 227 7.71 -3.32 5.37
CA LEU A 227 6.29 -3.14 5.68
C LEU A 227 6.04 -3.29 7.18
N SER A 228 6.62 -4.28 7.84
CA SER A 228 6.51 -4.48 9.30
C SER A 228 7.06 -3.28 10.07
N LEU A 229 8.21 -2.72 9.66
CA LEU A 229 8.76 -1.52 10.27
C LEU A 229 7.84 -0.31 10.11
N LEU A 230 7.26 -0.11 8.92
CA LEU A 230 6.28 0.95 8.69
C LEU A 230 5.02 0.75 9.54
N ILE A 231 4.49 -0.46 9.64
CA ILE A 231 3.31 -0.79 10.46
C ILE A 231 3.63 -0.62 11.95
N PHE A 232 4.81 -1.03 12.39
CA PHE A 232 5.27 -0.83 13.77
C PHE A 232 5.30 0.64 14.15
N ILE A 233 5.90 1.48 13.30
CA ILE A 233 5.93 2.94 13.51
C ILE A 233 4.51 3.51 13.45
N LEU A 234 3.71 3.09 12.47
CA LEU A 234 2.35 3.55 12.27
C LEU A 234 1.50 3.39 13.54
N PHE A 235 1.39 2.18 14.06
CA PHE A 235 0.58 1.92 15.25
C PHE A 235 1.20 2.53 16.51
N GLY A 236 2.51 2.42 16.71
CA GLY A 236 3.16 2.93 17.90
C GLY A 236 3.14 4.45 18.01
N VAL A 237 3.25 5.19 16.90
CA VAL A 237 3.22 6.67 16.90
C VAL A 237 1.78 7.19 16.86
N SER A 238 0.93 6.63 15.99
CA SER A 238 -0.44 7.14 15.83
C SER A 238 -1.27 6.96 17.07
N LEU A 239 -1.18 5.80 17.74
CA LEU A 239 -1.94 5.55 18.97
C LEU A 239 -1.53 6.43 20.14
N GLN A 240 -0.29 6.87 20.23
CA GLN A 240 0.12 7.84 21.26
C GLN A 240 -0.47 9.24 21.01
N LYS A 241 -0.79 9.57 19.76
CA LYS A 241 -1.33 10.88 19.39
C LYS A 241 -2.85 10.88 19.28
N VAL A 242 -3.48 9.71 19.29
CA VAL A 242 -4.93 9.56 19.31
C VAL A 242 -5.43 9.81 20.74
N ASN A 243 -6.28 10.83 20.88
CA ASN A 243 -6.97 11.05 22.14
C ASN A 243 -8.16 10.07 22.24
N LEU A 244 -7.97 8.98 22.97
CA LEU A 244 -8.98 7.94 23.18
C LEU A 244 -10.00 8.31 24.27
N GLY A 245 -10.31 9.62 24.45
CA GLY A 245 -11.40 10.07 25.28
C GLY A 245 -12.77 9.52 24.84
N TYR A 246 -13.82 9.87 25.59
CA TYR A 246 -15.22 9.50 25.30
C TYR A 246 -15.57 9.87 23.86
N GLY A 247 -15.71 8.89 22.96
CA GLY A 247 -15.95 9.05 21.52
C GLY A 247 -14.82 8.53 20.61
N GLY A 248 -13.57 8.51 21.05
CA GLY A 248 -12.46 8.06 20.23
C GLY A 248 -12.55 6.59 19.81
N TYR A 249 -13.02 5.72 20.70
CA TYR A 249 -13.22 4.29 20.38
C TYR A 249 -14.36 4.06 19.38
N SER A 250 -15.43 4.84 19.44
CA SER A 250 -16.54 4.73 18.49
C SER A 250 -16.10 5.13 17.08
N GLU A 251 -15.27 6.17 16.93
CA GLU A 251 -14.73 6.59 15.63
C GLU A 251 -13.78 5.55 15.01
N LEU A 252 -13.00 4.84 15.83
CA LEU A 252 -12.21 3.71 15.34
C LEU A 252 -13.11 2.57 14.81
N GLY A 253 -14.24 2.31 15.48
CA GLY A 253 -15.26 1.37 15.01
C GLY A 253 -15.89 1.82 13.69
N TRP A 254 -16.19 3.11 13.54
CA TRP A 254 -16.70 3.66 12.28
C TRP A 254 -15.68 3.58 11.16
N LEU A 255 -14.40 3.81 11.42
CA LEU A 255 -13.32 3.60 10.44
C LEU A 255 -13.25 2.13 9.96
N LEU A 256 -13.36 1.17 10.88
CA LEU A 256 -13.45 -0.25 10.52
C LEU A 256 -14.63 -0.51 9.58
N LEU A 257 -15.82 0.03 9.91
CA LEU A 257 -17.02 -0.11 9.08
C LEU A 257 -16.83 0.53 7.71
N ILE A 258 -16.27 1.75 7.63
CA ILE A 258 -16.04 2.48 6.38
C ILE A 258 -15.16 1.64 5.44
N PHE A 259 -14.03 1.12 5.92
CA PHE A 259 -13.12 0.31 5.09
C PHE A 259 -13.70 -1.06 4.77
N PHE A 260 -14.48 -1.64 5.69
CA PHE A 260 -15.21 -2.87 5.40
C PHE A 260 -16.24 -2.66 4.27
N VAL A 261 -17.01 -1.57 4.34
CA VAL A 261 -17.97 -1.20 3.28
C VAL A 261 -17.26 -0.88 1.98
N GLN A 262 -16.11 -0.19 2.02
CA GLN A 262 -15.31 0.08 0.84
C GLN A 262 -14.93 -1.22 0.11
N ASP A 263 -14.31 -2.15 0.81
CA ASP A 263 -13.74 -3.35 0.19
C ASP A 263 -14.82 -4.38 -0.15
N PHE A 264 -15.73 -4.64 0.79
CA PHE A 264 -16.83 -5.56 0.61
C PHE A 264 -17.84 -5.05 -0.43
N GLY A 265 -18.15 -3.75 -0.37
CA GLY A 265 -19.03 -3.08 -1.33
C GLY A 265 -18.47 -3.12 -2.75
N LEU A 266 -17.15 -2.94 -2.94
CA LEU A 266 -16.52 -3.09 -4.24
C LEU A 266 -16.59 -4.52 -4.76
N ILE A 267 -16.32 -5.52 -3.91
CA ILE A 267 -16.36 -6.93 -4.29
C ILE A 267 -17.79 -7.35 -4.65
N LEU A 268 -18.80 -6.95 -3.87
CA LEU A 268 -20.20 -7.24 -4.16
C LEU A 268 -20.76 -6.38 -5.31
N GLY A 269 -20.50 -5.07 -5.29
CA GLY A 269 -20.98 -4.12 -6.30
C GLY A 269 -20.54 -4.50 -7.71
N ALA A 270 -19.40 -5.14 -7.81
CA ALA A 270 -18.90 -5.70 -9.06
C ALA A 270 -19.83 -6.74 -9.72
N ARG A 271 -20.67 -7.41 -8.95
CA ARG A 271 -21.69 -8.31 -9.50
C ARG A 271 -22.88 -7.57 -10.12
N PHE A 272 -23.19 -6.37 -9.63
CA PHE A 272 -24.42 -5.64 -9.95
C PHE A 272 -24.21 -4.46 -10.89
N VAL A 273 -23.05 -3.80 -10.84
CA VAL A 273 -22.82 -2.49 -11.51
C VAL A 273 -22.05 -2.62 -12.82
N PHE A 274 -21.45 -3.78 -13.10
CA PHE A 274 -20.47 -3.84 -14.18
C PHE A 274 -20.99 -4.37 -15.50
N TRP A 275 -20.85 -3.49 -16.45
CA TRP A 275 -20.81 -3.62 -17.89
C TRP A 275 -21.04 -5.06 -18.38
N PRO A 276 -22.24 -5.38 -18.84
CA PRO A 276 -22.60 -6.74 -19.29
C PRO A 276 -21.67 -7.29 -20.38
N ARG A 277 -20.92 -6.41 -21.05
CA ARG A 277 -20.02 -6.74 -22.15
C ARG A 277 -18.56 -6.96 -21.72
N MET A 278 -18.19 -6.70 -20.45
CA MET A 278 -16.81 -6.87 -20.00
C MET A 278 -16.53 -8.34 -19.62
N PRO A 279 -15.44 -8.95 -20.13
CA PRO A 279 -15.04 -10.30 -19.74
C PRO A 279 -14.89 -10.44 -18.22
N SER A 280 -15.32 -11.56 -17.64
CA SER A 280 -15.25 -11.81 -16.20
C SER A 280 -13.83 -11.69 -15.63
N ALA A 281 -12.83 -12.13 -16.41
CA ALA A 281 -11.42 -12.02 -16.02
C ALA A 281 -10.95 -10.55 -15.90
N ASP A 282 -11.43 -9.66 -16.77
CA ASP A 282 -11.09 -8.22 -16.71
C ASP A 282 -11.82 -7.56 -15.54
N ARG A 283 -13.08 -7.92 -15.26
CA ARG A 283 -13.81 -7.46 -14.08
C ARG A 283 -13.09 -7.82 -12.79
N THR A 284 -12.68 -9.08 -12.66
CA THR A 284 -11.92 -9.55 -11.48
C THR A 284 -10.63 -8.74 -11.29
N ALA A 285 -9.91 -8.43 -12.37
CA ALA A 285 -8.70 -7.63 -12.33
C ALA A 285 -8.96 -6.21 -11.82
N ILE A 286 -9.98 -5.54 -12.36
CA ILE A 286 -10.33 -4.17 -11.97
C ILE A 286 -10.75 -4.09 -10.51
N ILE A 287 -11.63 -5.00 -10.07
CA ILE A 287 -12.14 -5.03 -8.72
C ILE A 287 -11.04 -5.24 -7.70
N LEU A 288 -10.22 -6.29 -7.89
CA LEU A 288 -9.15 -6.59 -6.97
C LEU A 288 -8.10 -5.48 -6.94
N SER A 289 -7.81 -4.85 -8.09
CA SER A 289 -6.90 -3.70 -8.12
C SER A 289 -7.46 -2.46 -7.42
N ALA A 290 -8.78 -2.25 -7.48
CA ALA A 290 -9.42 -1.11 -6.83
C ALA A 290 -9.67 -1.32 -5.33
N SER A 291 -9.96 -2.55 -4.90
CA SER A 291 -10.17 -2.89 -3.49
C SER A 291 -8.84 -2.97 -2.73
N MET A 292 -7.81 -3.57 -3.33
CA MET A 292 -6.51 -3.73 -2.69
C MET A 292 -5.68 -2.45 -2.81
N LYS A 293 -5.78 -1.59 -1.81
CA LYS A 293 -5.05 -0.32 -1.74
C LYS A 293 -3.63 -0.47 -1.21
N ASN A 294 -2.71 0.36 -1.69
CA ASN A 294 -1.35 0.39 -1.17
C ASN A 294 -1.27 1.21 0.13
N ILE A 295 -1.73 0.60 1.21
CA ILE A 295 -1.82 1.24 2.53
C ILE A 295 -0.44 1.66 3.08
N ALA A 296 0.65 1.00 2.67
CA ALA A 296 1.99 1.39 3.08
C ALA A 296 2.35 2.82 2.62
N ILE A 297 1.87 3.22 1.44
CA ILE A 297 2.03 4.59 0.93
C ILE A 297 1.26 5.58 1.82
N ALA A 298 -0.01 5.27 2.13
CA ALA A 298 -0.81 6.12 3.01
C ALA A 298 -0.15 6.26 4.39
N ALA A 299 0.24 5.14 4.99
CA ALA A 299 0.90 5.10 6.29
C ALA A 299 2.18 5.92 6.29
N GLY A 300 3.06 5.68 5.32
CA GLY A 300 4.36 6.35 5.23
C GLY A 300 4.24 7.85 5.05
N ILE A 301 3.34 8.31 4.18
CA ILE A 301 3.16 9.74 3.94
C ILE A 301 2.44 10.42 5.10
N LEU A 302 1.35 9.85 5.61
CA LEU A 302 0.62 10.45 6.73
C LEU A 302 1.44 10.47 8.02
N LEU A 303 2.31 9.49 8.28
CA LEU A 303 3.24 9.55 9.40
C LEU A 303 4.16 10.78 9.35
N ILE A 304 4.58 11.19 8.15
CA ILE A 304 5.44 12.37 7.99
C ILE A 304 4.66 13.65 8.30
N TYR A 305 3.42 13.73 7.85
CA TYR A 305 2.66 14.97 7.84
C TYR A 305 1.64 15.10 8.97
N ASP A 306 0.81 14.10 9.18
CA ASP A 306 -0.19 14.04 10.24
C ASP A 306 -0.29 12.63 10.83
N PRO A 307 0.52 12.32 11.84
CA PRO A 307 0.48 11.01 12.48
C PRO A 307 -0.86 10.64 13.13
N ARG A 308 -1.77 11.62 13.41
CA ARG A 308 -3.12 11.32 13.92
C ARG A 308 -3.99 10.76 12.79
N ALA A 309 -3.90 11.36 11.60
CA ALA A 309 -4.58 10.86 10.41
C ALA A 309 -4.09 9.46 9.98
N ALA A 310 -2.84 9.13 10.30
CA ALA A 310 -2.21 7.86 9.94
C ALA A 310 -2.85 6.64 10.61
N ILE A 311 -3.68 6.80 11.65
CA ILE A 311 -4.43 5.68 12.25
C ILE A 311 -5.44 5.07 11.26
N ALA A 312 -6.06 5.88 10.40
CA ALA A 312 -7.04 5.40 9.44
C ALA A 312 -6.46 4.37 8.45
N PRO A 313 -5.32 4.59 7.77
CA PRO A 313 -4.68 3.53 6.99
C PRO A 313 -4.25 2.32 7.83
N GLY A 314 -3.91 2.49 9.12
CA GLY A 314 -3.65 1.36 10.01
C GLY A 314 -4.88 0.46 10.16
N ILE A 315 -6.05 1.05 10.37
CA ILE A 315 -7.33 0.32 10.46
C ILE A 315 -7.69 -0.30 9.09
N ALA A 316 -7.51 0.44 7.99
CA ALA A 316 -7.70 -0.09 6.65
C ALA A 316 -6.83 -1.35 6.42
N PHE A 317 -5.59 -1.35 6.91
CA PHE A 317 -4.71 -2.50 6.81
C PHE A 317 -5.26 -3.73 7.54
N ILE A 318 -5.84 -3.56 8.74
CA ILE A 318 -6.47 -4.66 9.49
C ILE A 318 -7.64 -5.25 8.68
N VAL A 319 -8.50 -4.38 8.12
CA VAL A 319 -9.64 -4.81 7.28
C VAL A 319 -9.15 -5.55 6.04
N HIS A 320 -8.15 -5.02 5.34
CA HIS A 320 -7.54 -5.69 4.19
C HIS A 320 -6.96 -7.05 4.55
N ALA A 321 -6.20 -7.15 5.65
CA ALA A 321 -5.61 -8.42 6.09
C ALA A 321 -6.68 -9.49 6.36
N PHE A 322 -7.83 -9.08 6.89
CA PHE A 322 -8.98 -9.98 7.14
C PHE A 322 -9.69 -10.38 5.86
N LEU A 323 -10.14 -9.41 5.05
CA LEU A 323 -10.98 -9.66 3.87
C LEU A 323 -10.24 -10.35 2.74
N PHE A 324 -8.95 -10.04 2.56
CA PHE A 324 -8.14 -10.64 1.50
C PHE A 324 -7.48 -11.96 1.89
N THR A 325 -7.95 -12.62 2.96
CA THR A 325 -7.61 -14.03 3.14
C THR A 325 -8.17 -14.85 1.98
N PRO A 326 -7.37 -15.77 1.38
CA PRO A 326 -7.79 -16.52 0.19
C PRO A 326 -9.12 -17.29 0.36
N TRP A 327 -9.41 -17.70 1.59
CA TRP A 327 -10.64 -18.44 1.89
C TRP A 327 -11.90 -17.55 1.81
N ILE A 328 -11.85 -16.32 2.34
CA ILE A 328 -12.98 -15.37 2.30
C ILE A 328 -13.21 -14.91 0.88
N LEU A 329 -12.16 -14.49 0.17
CA LEU A 329 -12.27 -14.07 -1.22
C LEU A 329 -12.83 -15.17 -2.13
N LYS A 330 -12.44 -16.44 -1.93
CA LYS A 330 -12.98 -17.56 -2.71
C LYS A 330 -14.48 -17.72 -2.54
N LYS A 331 -15.04 -17.39 -1.37
CA LYS A 331 -16.48 -17.38 -1.14
C LYS A 331 -17.18 -16.17 -1.76
N LEU A 332 -16.53 -15.02 -1.76
CA LEU A 332 -17.12 -13.76 -2.23
C LEU A 332 -17.11 -13.62 -3.77
N LEU A 333 -16.13 -14.21 -4.44
CA LEU A 333 -15.98 -14.13 -5.91
C LEU A 333 -16.62 -15.30 -6.68
N LYS A 334 -17.15 -16.31 -5.98
CA LYS A 334 -18.03 -17.33 -6.55
C LYS A 334 -19.46 -16.82 -6.66
#